data_ec157d3b8ae3424cb2066550aae9dd15
#
_entry.id   ec157d3b8ae3424cb2066550aae9dd15
#
_cell.length_a   1.000
_cell.length_b   1.000
_cell.length_c   1.000
_cell.angle_alpha   90.00
_cell.angle_beta   90.00
_cell.angle_gamma   90.00
#
_symmetry.space_group_name_H-M   'P 1'
#
loop_
_entity.id
_entity.type
_entity.pdbx_description
1 polymer ?
#
loop_
_entity_poly.entity_id
_entity_poly.type
_entity_poly.pdbx_seq_one_letter_code
_entity_poly.pdbx_strand_id
1 'polypeptide(L)'
;VKVSAKTRAAVLSEALPYLQRFAGKIIVVKYGGNALADSTEDSMAVFARDIALLHAVGMKPVVVHGGGPQITAMMERLGKESKFHNGLRVTDAATIEIVSMVLLGSVNPMFVSLINQSGANAAGVSGADVGLFQCVQRDPALGFVGDVVSVNPMAVQGLLDDGVVPVVATLGTDAAGQSYNINADTAASALAVMLKAEKILFLTDIAGVLRNPADPESLIPTLTPQSIAGLTKDGVISGGMIPKLDSCLHAVEGGVAAAHILDGRVSHVTLLELLTDTGVGTMVIADEQKP
;
A
#
# COMPACT_ATOMS: atom_id res chain seq x y z
N VAL A 1 -1.01 1.98 -30.07
CA VAL A 1 -1.62 3.08 -30.86
C VAL A 1 -0.62 4.23 -30.93
N LYS A 2 -0.25 4.68 -32.17
CA LYS A 2 0.60 5.87 -32.35
C LYS A 2 -0.24 7.12 -32.08
N VAL A 3 -0.14 7.68 -30.89
CA VAL A 3 -0.80 8.93 -30.50
C VAL A 3 -0.10 10.11 -31.17
N SER A 4 -0.85 11.05 -31.73
CA SER A 4 -0.30 12.24 -32.39
C SER A 4 0.46 13.15 -31.43
N ALA A 5 1.43 13.96 -31.93
CA ALA A 5 2.14 14.92 -31.09
C ALA A 5 1.18 15.92 -30.41
N LYS A 6 0.14 16.36 -31.15
CA LYS A 6 -0.90 17.28 -30.65
C LYS A 6 -1.68 16.65 -29.49
N THR A 7 -2.07 15.37 -29.60
CA THR A 7 -2.77 14.65 -28.52
C THR A 7 -1.89 14.47 -27.29
N ARG A 8 -0.59 14.15 -27.47
CA ARG A 8 0.36 14.05 -26.34
C ARG A 8 0.50 15.39 -25.61
N ALA A 9 0.62 16.48 -26.33
CA ALA A 9 0.72 17.81 -25.73
C ALA A 9 -0.56 18.18 -24.96
N ALA A 10 -1.75 17.85 -25.51
CA ALA A 10 -3.02 18.07 -24.81
C ALA A 10 -3.12 17.29 -23.49
N VAL A 11 -2.80 16.00 -23.51
CA VAL A 11 -2.80 15.14 -22.30
C VAL A 11 -1.84 15.66 -21.23
N LEU A 12 -0.63 16.09 -21.64
CA LEU A 12 0.34 16.66 -20.67
C LEU A 12 -0.16 17.99 -20.08
N SER A 13 -0.84 18.82 -20.88
CA SER A 13 -1.43 20.08 -20.39
C SER A 13 -2.59 19.83 -19.44
N GLU A 14 -3.40 18.80 -19.70
CA GLU A 14 -4.52 18.39 -18.86
C GLU A 14 -4.05 17.86 -17.49
N ALA A 15 -2.91 17.17 -17.45
CA ALA A 15 -2.32 16.67 -16.21
C ALA A 15 -1.70 17.78 -15.32
N LEU A 16 -1.42 18.99 -15.88
CA LEU A 16 -0.68 20.06 -15.18
C LEU A 16 -1.28 20.45 -13.81
N PRO A 17 -2.60 20.66 -13.63
CA PRO A 17 -3.18 21.02 -12.34
C PRO A 17 -2.89 19.98 -11.25
N TYR A 18 -2.95 18.68 -11.61
CA TYR A 18 -2.66 17.59 -10.69
C TYR A 18 -1.18 17.54 -10.31
N LEU A 19 -0.29 17.73 -11.30
CA LEU A 19 1.15 17.78 -11.06
C LEU A 19 1.51 18.92 -10.10
N GLN A 20 0.89 20.10 -10.28
CA GLN A 20 1.08 21.25 -9.39
C GLN A 20 0.52 20.99 -7.99
N ARG A 21 -0.66 20.35 -7.88
CA ARG A 21 -1.30 20.03 -6.62
C ARG A 21 -0.46 19.08 -5.76
N PHE A 22 0.14 18.07 -6.40
CA PHE A 22 0.87 17.02 -5.70
C PHE A 22 2.39 17.21 -5.68
N ALA A 23 2.93 18.26 -6.27
CA ALA A 23 4.35 18.59 -6.21
C ALA A 23 4.82 18.71 -4.75
N GLY A 24 5.88 18.00 -4.38
CA GLY A 24 6.42 17.95 -3.01
C GLY A 24 5.59 17.15 -2.01
N LYS A 25 4.42 16.64 -2.38
CA LYS A 25 3.55 15.88 -1.48
C LYS A 25 3.98 14.43 -1.37
N ILE A 26 3.86 13.87 -0.17
CA ILE A 26 4.12 12.46 0.09
C ILE A 26 2.87 11.66 -0.31
N ILE A 27 3.08 10.64 -1.14
CA ILE A 27 2.06 9.68 -1.56
C ILE A 27 2.52 8.30 -1.12
N VAL A 28 1.80 7.69 -0.19
CA VAL A 28 2.09 6.31 0.23
C VAL A 28 1.34 5.35 -0.70
N VAL A 29 2.06 4.40 -1.29
CA VAL A 29 1.49 3.39 -2.18
C VAL A 29 1.75 2.01 -1.59
N LYS A 30 0.71 1.38 -1.08
CA LYS A 30 0.80 0.01 -0.58
C LYS A 30 0.52 -0.97 -1.72
N TYR A 31 1.45 -1.87 -1.99
CA TYR A 31 1.32 -2.94 -2.98
C TYR A 31 1.41 -4.32 -2.29
N GLY A 32 0.40 -5.17 -2.48
CA GLY A 32 0.45 -6.48 -1.81
C GLY A 32 -0.83 -7.30 -1.97
N GLY A 33 -0.90 -8.40 -1.23
CA GLY A 33 -2.00 -9.35 -1.32
C GLY A 33 -2.02 -10.06 -2.68
N ASN A 34 -3.21 -10.39 -3.18
CA ASN A 34 -3.36 -11.11 -4.44
C ASN A 34 -2.94 -10.27 -5.65
N ALA A 35 -3.01 -8.93 -5.59
CA ALA A 35 -2.47 -8.08 -6.66
C ALA A 35 -0.97 -8.34 -6.91
N LEU A 36 -0.22 -8.69 -5.86
CA LEU A 36 1.19 -9.10 -5.99
C LEU A 36 1.33 -10.57 -6.43
N ALA A 37 0.37 -11.44 -6.07
CA ALA A 37 0.35 -12.84 -6.52
C ALA A 37 0.06 -12.96 -8.01
N ASP A 38 -0.92 -12.19 -8.48
CA ASP A 38 -1.38 -12.18 -9.88
C ASP A 38 -0.50 -11.29 -10.79
N SER A 39 0.53 -10.64 -10.21
CA SER A 39 1.40 -9.76 -10.97
C SER A 39 2.32 -10.56 -11.90
N THR A 40 2.44 -10.06 -13.13
CA THR A 40 3.44 -10.50 -14.10
C THR A 40 4.67 -9.59 -14.02
N GLU A 41 5.80 -10.01 -14.62
CA GLU A 41 6.98 -9.13 -14.76
C GLU A 41 6.60 -7.81 -15.46
N ASP A 42 5.72 -7.86 -16.44
CA ASP A 42 5.25 -6.67 -17.17
C ASP A 42 4.42 -5.74 -16.26
N SER A 43 3.49 -6.27 -15.44
CA SER A 43 2.67 -5.45 -14.54
C SER A 43 3.50 -4.81 -13.44
N MET A 44 4.49 -5.53 -12.90
CA MET A 44 5.43 -5.00 -11.91
C MET A 44 6.33 -3.91 -12.51
N ALA A 45 6.78 -4.08 -13.76
CA ALA A 45 7.53 -3.06 -14.47
C ALA A 45 6.68 -1.83 -14.79
N VAL A 46 5.38 -1.98 -15.07
CA VAL A 46 4.43 -0.87 -15.21
C VAL A 46 4.33 -0.09 -13.92
N PHE A 47 4.07 -0.80 -12.80
CA PHE A 47 4.01 -0.17 -11.47
C PHE A 47 5.29 0.60 -11.14
N ALA A 48 6.46 0.01 -11.36
CA ALA A 48 7.74 0.66 -11.10
C ALA A 48 7.94 1.93 -11.95
N ARG A 49 7.52 1.91 -13.23
CA ARG A 49 7.53 3.10 -14.10
C ARG A 49 6.57 4.19 -13.59
N ASP A 50 5.41 3.82 -13.06
CA ASP A 50 4.46 4.77 -12.48
C ASP A 50 5.08 5.46 -11.25
N ILE A 51 5.69 4.69 -10.33
CA ILE A 51 6.40 5.25 -9.17
C ILE A 51 7.55 6.18 -9.62
N ALA A 52 8.34 5.76 -10.62
CA ALA A 52 9.42 6.59 -11.16
C ALA A 52 8.88 7.88 -11.80
N LEU A 53 7.74 7.83 -12.50
CA LEU A 53 7.08 9.01 -13.06
C LEU A 53 6.60 9.96 -11.95
N LEU A 54 5.93 9.46 -10.91
CA LEU A 54 5.49 10.29 -9.79
C LEU A 54 6.68 11.00 -9.12
N HIS A 55 7.78 10.28 -8.93
CA HIS A 55 9.02 10.87 -8.41
C HIS A 55 9.60 11.93 -9.35
N ALA A 56 9.68 11.65 -10.66
CA ALA A 56 10.24 12.55 -11.67
C ALA A 56 9.46 13.87 -11.80
N VAL A 57 8.14 13.86 -11.54
CA VAL A 57 7.29 15.05 -11.56
C VAL A 57 7.25 15.78 -10.21
N GLY A 58 8.12 15.42 -9.26
CA GLY A 58 8.31 16.12 -8.01
C GLY A 58 7.42 15.67 -6.85
N MET A 59 6.66 14.57 -7.00
CA MET A 59 6.00 13.92 -5.86
C MET A 59 7.01 13.14 -5.03
N LYS A 60 6.67 12.81 -3.78
CA LYS A 60 7.47 12.01 -2.86
C LYS A 60 6.79 10.64 -2.63
N PRO A 61 6.90 9.66 -3.55
CA PRO A 61 6.29 8.35 -3.36
C PRO A 61 7.03 7.54 -2.31
N VAL A 62 6.26 6.82 -1.48
CA VAL A 62 6.73 5.80 -0.53
C VAL A 62 6.03 4.50 -0.86
N VAL A 63 6.78 3.46 -1.18
CA VAL A 63 6.21 2.14 -1.45
C VAL A 63 6.22 1.30 -0.18
N VAL A 64 5.07 0.74 0.20
CA VAL A 64 4.96 -0.22 1.30
C VAL A 64 4.49 -1.55 0.72
N HIS A 65 5.21 -2.63 0.98
CA HIS A 65 4.85 -3.92 0.41
C HIS A 65 4.66 -5.00 1.47
N GLY A 66 3.73 -5.90 1.19
CA GLY A 66 3.65 -7.21 1.82
C GLY A 66 4.39 -8.27 1.01
N GLY A 67 4.05 -9.54 1.22
CA GLY A 67 4.64 -10.67 0.49
C GLY A 67 3.94 -11.99 0.81
N GLY A 68 2.64 -11.92 1.17
CA GLY A 68 1.88 -13.09 1.59
C GLY A 68 2.00 -14.31 0.64
N PRO A 69 1.77 -14.15 -0.66
CA PRO A 69 1.91 -15.23 -1.64
C PRO A 69 3.34 -15.78 -1.73
N GLN A 70 4.35 -14.90 -1.75
CA GLN A 70 5.76 -15.29 -1.81
C GLN A 70 6.21 -16.03 -0.54
N ILE A 71 5.70 -15.60 0.61
CA ILE A 71 5.91 -16.29 1.89
C ILE A 71 5.28 -17.70 1.84
N THR A 72 4.03 -17.80 1.36
CA THR A 72 3.35 -19.11 1.19
C THR A 72 4.16 -20.04 0.31
N ALA A 73 4.56 -19.57 -0.87
CA ALA A 73 5.36 -20.36 -1.81
C ALA A 73 6.71 -20.80 -1.20
N MET A 74 7.37 -19.95 -0.42
CA MET A 74 8.61 -20.31 0.26
C MET A 74 8.37 -21.34 1.38
N MET A 75 7.31 -21.19 2.18
CA MET A 75 6.93 -22.17 3.21
C MET A 75 6.67 -23.55 2.59
N GLU A 76 5.92 -23.61 1.46
CA GLU A 76 5.67 -24.84 0.73
C GLU A 76 6.96 -25.50 0.23
N ARG A 77 7.88 -24.72 -0.35
CA ARG A 77 9.21 -25.20 -0.78
C ARG A 77 10.04 -25.77 0.37
N LEU A 78 9.85 -25.27 1.58
CA LEU A 78 10.50 -25.74 2.81
C LEU A 78 9.70 -26.85 3.53
N GLY A 79 8.59 -27.32 2.93
CA GLY A 79 7.75 -28.37 3.52
C GLY A 79 6.95 -27.92 4.73
N LYS A 80 6.72 -26.59 4.87
CA LYS A 80 5.97 -26.01 5.99
C LYS A 80 4.60 -25.52 5.54
N GLU A 81 3.54 -25.99 6.22
CA GLU A 81 2.16 -25.57 5.96
C GLU A 81 1.92 -24.12 6.40
N SER A 82 1.24 -23.32 5.58
CA SER A 82 0.77 -21.99 5.93
C SER A 82 -0.58 -22.07 6.62
N LYS A 83 -0.68 -21.55 7.84
CA LYS A 83 -1.94 -21.48 8.61
C LYS A 83 -2.39 -20.02 8.73
N PHE A 84 -3.70 -19.81 8.62
CA PHE A 84 -4.31 -18.50 8.77
C PHE A 84 -5.43 -18.53 9.80
N HIS A 85 -5.56 -17.45 10.55
CA HIS A 85 -6.66 -17.21 11.46
C HIS A 85 -7.19 -15.78 11.23
N ASN A 86 -8.46 -15.65 10.90
CA ASN A 86 -9.10 -14.35 10.57
C ASN A 86 -8.32 -13.53 9.53
N GLY A 87 -7.79 -14.18 8.49
CA GLY A 87 -7.01 -13.53 7.42
C GLY A 87 -5.55 -13.18 7.79
N LEU A 88 -5.13 -13.41 9.04
CA LEU A 88 -3.76 -13.22 9.49
C LEU A 88 -3.00 -14.55 9.49
N ARG A 89 -1.73 -14.53 9.04
CA ARG A 89 -0.87 -15.72 9.05
C ARG A 89 -0.43 -16.03 10.46
N VAL A 90 -0.75 -17.23 10.95
CA VAL A 90 -0.15 -17.74 12.18
C VAL A 90 1.37 -17.85 11.98
N THR A 91 2.12 -17.16 12.80
CA THR A 91 3.56 -16.93 12.60
C THR A 91 4.34 -17.43 13.80
N ASP A 92 4.74 -18.70 13.79
CA ASP A 92 5.65 -19.28 14.81
C ASP A 92 7.11 -18.83 14.57
N ALA A 93 8.04 -19.27 15.41
CA ALA A 93 9.45 -18.89 15.34
C ALA A 93 10.10 -19.22 13.98
N ALA A 94 9.86 -20.39 13.43
CA ALA A 94 10.38 -20.74 12.11
C ALA A 94 9.69 -19.95 10.99
N THR A 95 8.42 -19.59 11.16
CA THR A 95 7.68 -18.81 10.18
C THR A 95 8.16 -17.37 10.14
N ILE A 96 8.45 -16.72 11.28
CA ILE A 96 8.96 -15.33 11.27
C ILE A 96 10.33 -15.23 10.60
N GLU A 97 11.18 -16.25 10.71
CA GLU A 97 12.45 -16.31 9.97
C GLU A 97 12.20 -16.37 8.45
N ILE A 98 11.27 -17.22 8.01
CA ILE A 98 10.89 -17.32 6.58
C ILE A 98 10.29 -16.00 6.07
N VAL A 99 9.39 -15.37 6.86
CA VAL A 99 8.83 -14.06 6.55
C VAL A 99 9.93 -13.03 6.35
N SER A 100 10.89 -12.96 7.26
CA SER A 100 12.01 -12.02 7.19
C SER A 100 12.88 -12.27 5.96
N MET A 101 13.26 -13.52 5.69
CA MET A 101 14.04 -13.90 4.49
C MET A 101 13.32 -13.50 3.20
N VAL A 102 12.02 -13.77 3.10
CA VAL A 102 11.25 -13.49 1.88
C VAL A 102 11.05 -12.00 1.69
N LEU A 103 10.61 -11.28 2.73
CA LEU A 103 10.35 -9.86 2.62
C LEU A 103 11.60 -9.06 2.33
N LEU A 104 12.70 -9.33 3.06
CA LEU A 104 13.93 -8.55 2.95
C LEU A 104 14.89 -9.06 1.87
N GLY A 105 14.93 -10.38 1.62
CA GLY A 105 15.87 -10.98 0.67
C GLY A 105 15.31 -11.17 -0.74
N SER A 106 13.99 -11.07 -0.92
CA SER A 106 13.35 -11.33 -2.23
C SER A 106 12.43 -10.18 -2.65
N VAL A 107 11.36 -9.91 -1.92
CA VAL A 107 10.32 -8.97 -2.36
C VAL A 107 10.82 -7.53 -2.34
N ASN A 108 11.44 -7.08 -1.26
CA ASN A 108 11.97 -5.71 -1.15
C ASN A 108 13.02 -5.41 -2.22
N PRO A 109 14.09 -6.23 -2.40
CA PRO A 109 15.09 -6.00 -3.45
C PRO A 109 14.50 -6.02 -4.87
N MET A 110 13.47 -6.81 -5.13
CA MET A 110 12.78 -6.83 -6.42
C MET A 110 12.15 -5.46 -6.73
N PHE A 111 11.36 -4.89 -5.80
CA PHE A 111 10.78 -3.56 -5.98
C PHE A 111 11.85 -2.49 -6.17
N VAL A 112 12.88 -2.49 -5.32
CA VAL A 112 14.00 -1.55 -5.41
C VAL A 112 14.66 -1.62 -6.79
N SER A 113 14.96 -2.84 -7.26
CA SER A 113 15.59 -3.06 -8.57
C SER A 113 14.73 -2.53 -9.72
N LEU A 114 13.43 -2.83 -9.72
CA LEU A 114 12.51 -2.41 -10.79
C LEU A 114 12.33 -0.87 -10.82
N ILE A 115 12.25 -0.22 -9.66
CA ILE A 115 12.14 1.24 -9.59
C ILE A 115 13.44 1.89 -10.07
N ASN A 116 14.60 1.37 -9.66
CA ASN A 116 15.91 1.86 -10.12
C ASN A 116 16.08 1.69 -11.64
N GLN A 117 15.66 0.56 -12.21
CA GLN A 117 15.67 0.32 -13.66
C GLN A 117 14.70 1.26 -14.40
N SER A 118 13.68 1.77 -13.71
CA SER A 118 12.70 2.72 -14.27
C SER A 118 13.16 4.19 -14.21
N GLY A 119 14.34 4.47 -13.65
CA GLY A 119 14.97 5.79 -13.68
C GLY A 119 14.75 6.64 -12.42
N ALA A 120 14.21 6.10 -11.34
CA ALA A 120 14.21 6.73 -10.03
C ALA A 120 15.22 6.03 -9.10
N ASN A 121 15.79 6.75 -8.13
CA ASN A 121 16.60 6.14 -7.10
C ASN A 121 15.68 5.59 -6.01
N ALA A 122 15.81 4.30 -5.68
CA ALA A 122 15.05 3.67 -4.62
C ALA A 122 15.97 2.92 -3.64
N ALA A 123 15.58 2.88 -2.38
CA ALA A 123 16.26 2.13 -1.34
C ALA A 123 15.26 1.32 -0.50
N GLY A 124 15.66 0.10 -0.14
CA GLY A 124 14.89 -0.79 0.72
C GLY A 124 15.09 -0.44 2.19
N VAL A 125 13.99 -0.50 2.94
CA VAL A 125 13.96 -0.31 4.40
C VAL A 125 13.13 -1.44 5.02
N SER A 126 13.66 -2.09 6.05
CA SER A 126 12.85 -2.94 6.90
C SER A 126 12.06 -2.07 7.88
N GLY A 127 10.82 -2.43 8.16
CA GLY A 127 10.09 -1.79 9.26
C GLY A 127 10.74 -2.01 10.65
N ALA A 128 11.69 -2.93 10.76
CA ALA A 128 12.53 -3.12 11.94
C ALA A 128 13.71 -2.12 12.03
N ASP A 129 14.13 -1.52 10.89
CA ASP A 129 15.29 -0.63 10.85
C ASP A 129 14.97 0.67 11.59
N VAL A 130 15.93 1.10 12.43
CA VAL A 130 15.85 2.34 13.23
C VAL A 130 14.55 2.43 14.06
N GLY A 131 13.93 1.27 14.36
CA GLY A 131 12.65 1.20 15.07
C GLY A 131 11.50 1.85 14.30
N LEU A 132 11.50 1.73 12.96
CA LEU A 132 10.45 2.33 12.11
C LEU A 132 9.07 1.91 12.56
N PHE A 133 8.83 0.60 12.79
CA PHE A 133 7.60 0.09 13.38
C PHE A 133 7.90 -0.56 14.74
N GLN A 134 7.53 0.12 15.82
CA GLN A 134 7.48 -0.49 17.15
C GLN A 134 6.17 -1.25 17.31
N CYS A 135 6.27 -2.49 17.77
CA CYS A 135 5.16 -3.42 17.85
C CYS A 135 4.97 -4.00 19.23
N VAL A 136 3.76 -4.46 19.47
CA VAL A 136 3.44 -5.42 20.54
C VAL A 136 2.86 -6.68 19.91
N GLN A 137 3.02 -7.81 20.56
CA GLN A 137 2.39 -9.05 20.11
C GLN A 137 0.86 -8.87 20.09
N ARG A 138 0.24 -9.15 18.94
CA ARG A 138 -1.20 -8.98 18.77
C ARG A 138 -2.03 -9.99 19.56
N ASP A 139 -1.67 -11.24 19.43
CA ASP A 139 -2.34 -12.38 20.08
C ASP A 139 -1.35 -13.53 20.21
N PRO A 140 -1.16 -14.11 21.40
CA PRO A 140 -0.30 -15.28 21.60
C PRO A 140 -0.66 -16.46 20.67
N ALA A 141 -1.95 -16.66 20.34
CA ALA A 141 -2.39 -17.71 19.43
C ALA A 141 -1.93 -17.50 17.97
N LEU A 142 -1.60 -16.28 17.58
CA LEU A 142 -1.04 -15.93 16.28
C LEU A 142 0.50 -16.01 16.24
N GLY A 143 1.15 -16.17 17.39
CA GLY A 143 2.60 -16.16 17.51
C GLY A 143 3.20 -14.76 17.28
N PHE A 144 4.19 -14.66 16.39
CA PHE A 144 4.91 -13.41 16.10
C PHE A 144 4.18 -12.53 15.06
N VAL A 145 2.91 -12.26 15.33
CA VAL A 145 2.13 -11.24 14.62
C VAL A 145 2.05 -10.01 15.49
N GLY A 146 2.41 -8.84 14.94
CA GLY A 146 2.50 -7.59 15.68
C GLY A 146 1.44 -6.57 15.30
N ASP A 147 1.00 -5.81 16.30
CA ASP A 147 0.30 -4.54 16.14
C ASP A 147 1.29 -3.38 16.28
N VAL A 148 1.21 -2.43 15.35
CA VAL A 148 2.05 -1.22 15.39
C VAL A 148 1.53 -0.30 16.48
N VAL A 149 2.39 0.03 17.45
CA VAL A 149 2.07 0.95 18.55
C VAL A 149 2.71 2.33 18.38
N SER A 150 3.82 2.39 17.64
CA SER A 150 4.43 3.68 17.25
C SER A 150 5.23 3.53 15.97
N VAL A 151 5.42 4.65 15.26
CA VAL A 151 6.19 4.74 14.02
C VAL A 151 7.27 5.80 14.19
N ASN A 152 8.53 5.45 13.92
CA ASN A 152 9.64 6.39 13.83
C ASN A 152 9.97 6.64 12.34
N PRO A 153 9.51 7.72 11.73
CA PRO A 153 9.65 7.95 10.30
C PRO A 153 11.05 8.38 9.86
N MET A 154 12.03 8.48 10.78
CA MET A 154 13.34 9.11 10.54
C MET A 154 14.08 8.56 9.32
N ALA A 155 14.15 7.22 9.18
CA ALA A 155 14.83 6.61 8.03
C ALA A 155 14.13 6.91 6.70
N VAL A 156 12.79 6.81 6.70
CA VAL A 156 11.96 7.07 5.51
C VAL A 156 12.02 8.55 5.13
N GLN A 157 11.91 9.44 6.11
CA GLN A 157 12.00 10.89 5.88
C GLN A 157 13.38 11.30 5.34
N GLY A 158 14.46 10.75 5.87
CA GLY A 158 15.82 11.01 5.37
C GLY A 158 15.99 10.61 3.91
N LEU A 159 15.49 9.44 3.51
CA LEU A 159 15.50 9.02 2.09
C LEU A 159 14.69 9.97 1.20
N LEU A 160 13.50 10.39 1.65
CA LEU A 160 12.66 11.34 0.90
C LEU A 160 13.33 12.72 0.74
N ASP A 161 14.06 13.17 1.74
CA ASP A 161 14.77 14.45 1.70
C ASP A 161 16.00 14.39 0.78
N ASP A 162 16.61 13.22 0.64
CA ASP A 162 17.70 12.95 -0.31
C ASP A 162 17.19 12.61 -1.74
N GLY A 163 15.88 12.68 -1.98
CA GLY A 163 15.29 12.38 -3.29
C GLY A 163 15.34 10.89 -3.66
N VAL A 164 15.32 10.02 -2.67
CA VAL A 164 15.31 8.56 -2.84
C VAL A 164 13.91 8.02 -2.49
N VAL A 165 13.38 7.12 -3.31
CA VAL A 165 12.09 6.45 -3.08
C VAL A 165 12.26 5.35 -2.02
N PRO A 166 11.65 5.47 -0.81
CA PRO A 166 11.71 4.40 0.17
C PRO A 166 10.80 3.24 -0.23
N VAL A 167 11.33 2.02 -0.13
CA VAL A 167 10.57 0.77 -0.30
C VAL A 167 10.56 0.04 1.03
N VAL A 168 9.42 0.03 1.71
CA VAL A 168 9.27 -0.43 3.10
C VAL A 168 8.68 -1.83 3.17
N ALA A 169 9.42 -2.75 3.78
CA ALA A 169 8.95 -4.11 4.10
C ALA A 169 8.22 -4.13 5.46
N THR A 170 7.10 -4.85 5.54
CA THR A 170 6.19 -4.84 6.69
C THR A 170 6.60 -5.84 7.79
N LEU A 171 7.77 -5.60 8.36
CA LEU A 171 8.28 -6.18 9.59
C LEU A 171 8.32 -5.11 10.68
N GLY A 172 8.24 -5.47 11.94
CA GLY A 172 8.44 -4.57 13.05
C GLY A 172 9.15 -5.26 14.20
N THR A 173 9.50 -4.50 15.23
CA THR A 173 10.15 -5.03 16.43
C THR A 173 9.47 -4.52 17.68
N ASP A 174 9.54 -5.29 18.76
CA ASP A 174 9.23 -4.79 20.10
C ASP A 174 10.48 -4.16 20.77
N ALA A 175 10.30 -3.70 22.00
CA ALA A 175 11.37 -3.08 22.79
C ALA A 175 12.50 -4.07 23.15
N ALA A 176 12.26 -5.38 23.07
CA ALA A 176 13.26 -6.43 23.30
C ALA A 176 14.00 -6.82 22.00
N GLY A 177 13.63 -6.25 20.85
CA GLY A 177 14.20 -6.56 19.54
C GLY A 177 13.59 -7.80 18.88
N GLN A 178 12.49 -8.33 19.41
CA GLN A 178 11.76 -9.43 18.78
C GLN A 178 11.06 -8.95 17.52
N SER A 179 11.30 -9.64 16.39
CA SER A 179 10.67 -9.32 15.11
C SER A 179 9.22 -9.85 15.05
N TYR A 180 8.37 -9.06 14.42
CA TYR A 180 6.96 -9.37 14.17
C TYR A 180 6.58 -9.20 12.70
N ASN A 181 5.73 -10.09 12.21
CA ASN A 181 5.03 -9.95 10.94
C ASN A 181 3.85 -8.99 11.14
N ILE A 182 3.81 -7.92 10.35
CA ILE A 182 2.78 -6.87 10.44
C ILE A 182 1.85 -6.96 9.24
N ASN A 183 0.57 -6.71 9.44
CA ASN A 183 -0.36 -6.51 8.32
C ASN A 183 0.07 -5.28 7.50
N ALA A 184 0.19 -5.47 6.18
CA ALA A 184 0.74 -4.44 5.30
C ALA A 184 -0.19 -3.22 5.14
N ASP A 185 -1.51 -3.39 5.22
CA ASP A 185 -2.46 -2.28 5.15
C ASP A 185 -2.35 -1.43 6.43
N THR A 186 -2.27 -2.08 7.60
CA THR A 186 -2.07 -1.39 8.90
C THR A 186 -0.73 -0.66 8.96
N ALA A 187 0.37 -1.31 8.53
CA ALA A 187 1.69 -0.68 8.51
C ALA A 187 1.74 0.55 7.59
N ALA A 188 1.17 0.42 6.38
CA ALA A 188 1.12 1.52 5.42
C ALA A 188 0.28 2.70 5.93
N SER A 189 -0.86 2.42 6.56
CA SER A 189 -1.72 3.42 7.17
C SER A 189 -1.01 4.19 8.29
N ALA A 190 -0.40 3.47 9.24
CA ALA A 190 0.36 4.07 10.34
C ALA A 190 1.53 4.95 9.83
N LEU A 191 2.26 4.46 8.81
CA LEU A 191 3.34 5.22 8.19
C LEU A 191 2.83 6.47 7.48
N ALA A 192 1.71 6.39 6.73
CA ALA A 192 1.11 7.51 6.03
C ALA A 192 0.70 8.63 7.00
N VAL A 193 0.11 8.28 8.14
CA VAL A 193 -0.24 9.24 9.21
C VAL A 193 1.01 9.95 9.74
N MET A 194 2.06 9.19 10.11
CA MET A 194 3.29 9.78 10.66
C MET A 194 4.05 10.64 9.67
N LEU A 195 4.05 10.29 8.39
CA LEU A 195 4.65 11.09 7.32
C LEU A 195 3.79 12.28 6.90
N LYS A 196 2.57 12.41 7.44
CA LYS A 196 1.57 13.41 7.01
C LYS A 196 1.35 13.35 5.48
N ALA A 197 1.19 12.13 4.98
CA ALA A 197 1.00 11.91 3.56
C ALA A 197 -0.27 12.62 3.05
N GLU A 198 -0.21 13.14 1.84
CA GLU A 198 -1.38 13.72 1.17
C GLU A 198 -2.41 12.64 0.82
N LYS A 199 -1.93 11.51 0.33
CA LYS A 199 -2.77 10.36 -0.03
C LYS A 199 -2.11 9.04 0.35
N ILE A 200 -2.96 8.03 0.60
CA ILE A 200 -2.54 6.64 0.63
C ILE A 200 -3.34 5.82 -0.40
N LEU A 201 -2.65 5.03 -1.21
CA LEU A 201 -3.23 4.15 -2.23
C LEU A 201 -3.00 2.69 -1.81
N PHE A 202 -4.10 1.95 -1.63
CA PHE A 202 -4.07 0.50 -1.38
C PHE A 202 -4.31 -0.24 -2.69
N LEU A 203 -3.25 -0.72 -3.32
CA LEU A 203 -3.35 -1.57 -4.51
C LEU A 203 -3.66 -3.01 -4.09
N THR A 204 -4.78 -3.52 -4.56
CA THR A 204 -5.37 -4.80 -4.18
C THR A 204 -5.92 -5.52 -5.42
N ASP A 205 -6.57 -6.66 -5.25
CA ASP A 205 -7.18 -7.48 -6.30
C ASP A 205 -8.68 -7.19 -6.53
N ILE A 206 -9.17 -6.07 -6.00
CA ILE A 206 -10.56 -5.64 -6.13
C ILE A 206 -10.65 -4.21 -6.66
N ALA A 207 -11.68 -3.93 -7.46
CA ALA A 207 -11.88 -2.60 -8.05
C ALA A 207 -12.14 -1.48 -7.01
N GLY A 208 -12.62 -1.86 -5.83
CA GLY A 208 -13.03 -0.96 -4.77
C GLY A 208 -14.19 -1.56 -3.98
N VAL A 209 -14.99 -0.73 -3.34
CA VAL A 209 -16.19 -1.14 -2.60
C VAL A 209 -17.37 -1.17 -3.56
N LEU A 210 -17.96 -2.35 -3.78
CA LEU A 210 -19.15 -2.52 -4.59
C LEU A 210 -20.40 -2.55 -3.69
N ARG A 211 -21.47 -1.88 -4.10
CA ARG A 211 -22.77 -2.00 -3.43
C ARG A 211 -23.36 -3.39 -3.58
N ASN A 212 -23.13 -4.01 -4.73
CA ASN A 212 -23.46 -5.39 -5.04
C ASN A 212 -22.21 -6.08 -5.63
N PRO A 213 -21.60 -7.05 -4.94
CA PRO A 213 -20.39 -7.74 -5.42
C PRO A 213 -20.53 -8.44 -6.77
N ALA A 214 -21.76 -8.76 -7.19
CA ALA A 214 -22.05 -9.38 -8.49
C ALA A 214 -22.17 -8.36 -9.65
N ASP A 215 -22.17 -7.05 -9.34
CA ASP A 215 -22.35 -5.98 -10.31
C ASP A 215 -21.16 -5.01 -10.27
N PRO A 216 -20.21 -5.09 -11.22
CA PRO A 216 -19.06 -4.19 -11.30
C PRO A 216 -19.43 -2.70 -11.42
N GLU A 217 -20.60 -2.40 -12.00
CA GLU A 217 -21.07 -1.01 -12.17
C GLU A 217 -21.61 -0.42 -10.86
N SER A 218 -21.74 -1.24 -9.82
CA SER A 218 -22.17 -0.79 -8.48
C SER A 218 -21.04 -0.23 -7.62
N LEU A 219 -19.89 0.13 -8.21
CA LEU A 219 -18.76 0.73 -7.51
C LEU A 219 -19.18 2.00 -6.78
N ILE A 220 -18.79 2.09 -5.51
CA ILE A 220 -19.01 3.29 -4.70
C ILE A 220 -17.74 4.16 -4.79
N PRO A 221 -17.78 5.30 -5.50
CA PRO A 221 -16.56 6.05 -5.77
C PRO A 221 -16.04 6.79 -4.54
N THR A 222 -16.92 7.19 -3.61
CA THR A 222 -16.52 7.96 -2.41
C THR A 222 -17.25 7.46 -1.18
N LEU A 223 -16.50 7.24 -0.12
CA LEU A 223 -16.98 6.84 1.19
C LEU A 223 -16.49 7.82 2.27
N THR A 224 -17.29 7.97 3.33
CA THR A 224 -16.92 8.67 4.56
C THR A 224 -17.06 7.71 5.75
N PRO A 225 -16.48 8.01 6.93
CA PRO A 225 -16.67 7.20 8.14
C PRO A 225 -18.12 6.88 8.42
N GLN A 226 -19.00 7.88 8.31
CA GLN A 226 -20.43 7.71 8.51
C GLN A 226 -21.07 6.75 7.49
N SER A 227 -20.71 6.88 6.21
CA SER A 227 -21.24 6.00 5.14
C SER A 227 -20.73 4.56 5.28
N ILE A 228 -19.46 4.35 5.68
CA ILE A 228 -18.89 3.04 5.96
C ILE A 228 -19.64 2.35 7.10
N ALA A 229 -19.89 3.05 8.21
CA ALA A 229 -20.66 2.51 9.34
C ALA A 229 -22.08 2.08 8.93
N GLY A 230 -22.78 2.89 8.10
CA GLY A 230 -24.09 2.55 7.54
C GLY A 230 -24.05 1.31 6.67
N LEU A 231 -23.15 1.25 5.68
CA LEU A 231 -23.03 0.12 4.74
C LEU A 231 -22.58 -1.18 5.44
N THR A 232 -21.80 -1.08 6.51
CA THR A 232 -21.42 -2.24 7.35
C THR A 232 -22.63 -2.77 8.11
N LYS A 233 -23.44 -1.87 8.70
CA LYS A 233 -24.69 -2.25 9.38
C LYS A 233 -25.69 -2.90 8.45
N ASP A 234 -25.76 -2.43 7.19
CA ASP A 234 -26.66 -2.96 6.15
C ASP A 234 -26.12 -4.26 5.51
N GLY A 235 -24.92 -4.73 5.93
CA GLY A 235 -24.31 -5.96 5.43
C GLY A 235 -23.70 -5.86 4.02
N VAL A 236 -23.61 -4.66 3.45
CA VAL A 236 -22.96 -4.40 2.15
C VAL A 236 -21.45 -4.58 2.28
N ILE A 237 -20.87 -4.02 3.36
CA ILE A 237 -19.46 -4.19 3.69
C ILE A 237 -19.33 -5.39 4.64
N SER A 238 -18.56 -6.41 4.20
CA SER A 238 -18.39 -7.64 4.95
C SER A 238 -17.02 -8.30 4.70
N GLY A 239 -16.67 -9.30 5.49
CA GLY A 239 -15.50 -10.15 5.28
C GLY A 239 -14.18 -9.37 5.22
N GLY A 240 -13.35 -9.67 4.23
CA GLY A 240 -12.02 -9.08 4.05
C GLY A 240 -12.01 -7.58 3.70
N MET A 241 -13.16 -6.99 3.35
CA MET A 241 -13.28 -5.56 3.10
C MET A 241 -13.22 -4.75 4.41
N ILE A 242 -13.74 -5.28 5.52
CA ILE A 242 -13.77 -4.59 6.81
C ILE A 242 -12.35 -4.16 7.25
N PRO A 243 -11.34 -5.06 7.42
CA PRO A 243 -10.03 -4.63 7.89
C PRO A 243 -9.31 -3.68 6.90
N LYS A 244 -9.67 -3.72 5.62
CA LYS A 244 -9.13 -2.81 4.61
C LYS A 244 -9.69 -1.41 4.78
N LEU A 245 -11.00 -1.29 4.98
CA LEU A 245 -11.64 -0.01 5.27
C LEU A 245 -11.24 0.54 6.64
N ASP A 246 -11.01 -0.32 7.65
CA ASP A 246 -10.46 0.10 8.94
C ASP A 246 -9.08 0.76 8.76
N SER A 247 -8.24 0.23 7.86
CA SER A 247 -6.95 0.85 7.52
C SER A 247 -7.12 2.19 6.79
N CYS A 248 -8.12 2.33 5.91
CA CYS A 248 -8.44 3.61 5.28
C CYS A 248 -8.95 4.64 6.31
N LEU A 249 -9.85 4.22 7.20
CA LEU A 249 -10.37 5.07 8.27
C LEU A 249 -9.25 5.55 9.19
N HIS A 250 -8.38 4.65 9.65
CA HIS A 250 -7.23 5.01 10.47
C HIS A 250 -6.34 6.06 9.79
N ALA A 251 -6.09 5.95 8.49
CA ALA A 251 -5.30 6.93 7.75
C ALA A 251 -5.99 8.29 7.70
N VAL A 252 -7.29 8.33 7.35
CA VAL A 252 -8.06 9.58 7.18
C VAL A 252 -8.30 10.27 8.52
N GLU A 253 -8.67 9.51 9.55
CA GLU A 253 -8.83 10.03 10.92
C GLU A 253 -7.50 10.52 11.50
N GLY A 254 -6.38 9.91 11.08
CA GLY A 254 -5.02 10.33 11.41
C GLY A 254 -4.51 11.55 10.62
N GLY A 255 -5.33 12.14 9.73
CA GLY A 255 -5.03 13.37 9.01
C GLY A 255 -4.53 13.22 7.58
N VAL A 256 -4.50 12.00 7.01
CA VAL A 256 -4.28 11.79 5.56
C VAL A 256 -5.50 12.32 4.80
N ALA A 257 -5.31 13.16 3.78
CA ALA A 257 -6.42 13.82 3.10
C ALA A 257 -7.38 12.84 2.40
N ALA A 258 -6.85 11.75 1.84
CA ALA A 258 -7.67 10.69 1.24
C ALA A 258 -6.95 9.34 1.24
N ALA A 259 -7.71 8.26 1.42
CA ALA A 259 -7.26 6.88 1.26
C ALA A 259 -8.02 6.23 0.09
N HIS A 260 -7.33 5.49 -0.77
CA HIS A 260 -7.93 4.93 -1.97
C HIS A 260 -7.75 3.41 -2.01
N ILE A 261 -8.79 2.67 -2.39
CA ILE A 261 -8.76 1.23 -2.67
C ILE A 261 -8.84 1.07 -4.19
N LEU A 262 -7.81 0.47 -4.79
CA LEU A 262 -7.63 0.40 -6.24
C LEU A 262 -7.28 -1.03 -6.67
N ASP A 263 -7.75 -1.42 -7.86
CA ASP A 263 -7.33 -2.68 -8.47
C ASP A 263 -5.91 -2.57 -9.03
N GLY A 264 -4.95 -3.13 -8.30
CA GLY A 264 -3.52 -3.13 -8.69
C GLY A 264 -3.21 -3.92 -9.96
N ARG A 265 -4.17 -4.65 -10.52
CA ARG A 265 -4.03 -5.37 -11.81
C ARG A 265 -4.29 -4.47 -13.01
N VAL A 266 -4.94 -3.32 -12.79
CA VAL A 266 -5.18 -2.31 -13.84
C VAL A 266 -3.87 -1.58 -14.13
N SER A 267 -3.43 -1.62 -15.38
CA SER A 267 -2.21 -0.91 -15.81
C SER A 267 -2.33 0.60 -15.55
N HIS A 268 -1.29 1.18 -14.97
CA HIS A 268 -1.21 2.61 -14.65
C HIS A 268 -2.28 3.12 -13.67
N VAL A 269 -2.84 2.23 -12.85
CA VAL A 269 -3.92 2.58 -11.90
C VAL A 269 -3.53 3.73 -10.96
N THR A 270 -2.26 3.78 -10.55
CA THR A 270 -1.72 4.85 -9.70
C THR A 270 -1.77 6.21 -10.40
N LEU A 271 -1.44 6.26 -11.69
CA LEU A 271 -1.49 7.48 -12.49
C LEU A 271 -2.94 7.88 -12.80
N LEU A 272 -3.80 6.92 -13.13
CA LEU A 272 -5.22 7.16 -13.37
C LEU A 272 -5.87 7.82 -12.15
N GLU A 273 -5.58 7.33 -10.94
CA GLU A 273 -6.17 7.87 -9.71
C GLU A 273 -5.60 9.23 -9.31
N LEU A 274 -4.33 9.50 -9.58
CA LEU A 274 -3.68 10.73 -9.13
C LEU A 274 -3.74 11.87 -10.16
N LEU A 275 -3.79 11.54 -11.46
CA LEU A 275 -3.55 12.49 -12.54
C LEU A 275 -4.76 12.65 -13.48
N THR A 276 -5.94 12.14 -13.11
CA THR A 276 -7.18 12.31 -13.90
C THR A 276 -8.37 12.70 -13.01
N ASP A 277 -9.41 13.27 -13.62
CA ASP A 277 -10.65 13.66 -12.94
C ASP A 277 -11.52 12.47 -12.54
N THR A 278 -11.42 11.38 -13.28
CA THR A 278 -12.20 10.17 -13.06
C THR A 278 -11.39 9.18 -12.24
N GLY A 279 -11.68 9.09 -10.94
CA GLY A 279 -11.15 8.03 -10.09
C GLY A 279 -11.58 6.65 -10.57
N VAL A 280 -10.71 5.65 -10.40
CA VAL A 280 -10.94 4.27 -10.88
C VAL A 280 -11.23 3.28 -9.75
N GLY A 281 -11.34 3.77 -8.51
CA GLY A 281 -11.58 2.94 -7.33
C GLY A 281 -12.53 3.58 -6.33
N THR A 282 -12.36 3.22 -5.06
CA THR A 282 -13.09 3.83 -3.95
C THR A 282 -12.17 4.74 -3.16
N MET A 283 -12.53 6.00 -3.05
CA MET A 283 -11.85 7.00 -2.21
C MET A 283 -12.56 7.10 -0.85
N VAL A 284 -11.80 7.08 0.23
CA VAL A 284 -12.26 7.35 1.60
C VAL A 284 -11.73 8.71 2.02
N ILE A 285 -12.62 9.58 2.50
CA ILE A 285 -12.32 10.95 2.97
C ILE A 285 -13.01 11.23 4.31
N ALA A 286 -12.58 12.27 5.02
CA ALA A 286 -13.26 12.71 6.23
C ALA A 286 -14.68 13.22 5.96
N ASP A 287 -15.59 13.12 6.95
CA ASP A 287 -17.00 13.54 6.79
C ASP A 287 -17.13 15.04 6.43
N GLU A 288 -16.22 15.88 6.89
CA GLU A 288 -16.21 17.32 6.62
C GLU A 288 -15.72 17.70 5.22
N GLN A 289 -15.16 16.76 4.47
CA GLN A 289 -14.58 16.97 3.13
C GLN A 289 -15.51 16.50 1.99
N LYS A 290 -16.74 16.14 2.30
CA LYS A 290 -17.69 15.69 1.26
C LYS A 290 -17.98 16.86 0.30
N PRO A 291 -17.76 16.69 -1.02
CA PRO A 291 -17.99 17.71 -2.04
C PRO A 291 -19.49 18.10 -2.16
#